data_335c067048f9d1b41b5838bbb4923739
#
_entry.id   335c067048f9d1b41b5838bbb4923739
#
_cell.length_a   1.000
_cell.length_b   1.000
_cell.length_c   1.000
_cell.angle_alpha   90.00
_cell.angle_beta   90.00
_cell.angle_gamma   90.00
#
_symmetry.space_group_name_H-M   'P 1'
#
loop_
_entity.id
_entity.type
_entity.pdbx_description
1 polymer ?
#
loop_
_entity_poly.entity_id
_entity_poly.type
_entity_poly.pdbx_seq_one_letter_code
_entity_poly.pdbx_strand_id
1 'polypeptide(L)'
;AMQRASDEGADVRGYFLWTFLDNFEWSDGYKQRFGIIYVDFTTQQRIVKDSAFWYQKVIETNGGILSMNQANKDILFLDPVCTHNIWGGTKLREEFGYPVEGDDIGECWGISAHPNGDGTVRSGAFSGMKLSAVWKEHPEVFGNYDCDRFPLLTKIIDARDDLSIQVHPDDDYAKVHENGSFGKTECWYIMDAPEGATLVIGHNAKTKEELSDMIHQGRWKEFIREIPVKKGDFIQIDPGTVHAIKGGLLILETQQNSDITYRVYDYDRLSNGKPRELHVEKS
;
A
#
# COMPACT_ATOMS: atom_id res chain seq x y z
N ALA A 1 26.47 -4.71 -4.94
CA ALA A 1 27.05 -5.73 -5.85
C ALA A 1 28.58 -5.60 -5.95
N MET A 2 29.12 -4.47 -6.42
CA MET A 2 30.58 -4.30 -6.61
C MET A 2 31.39 -4.48 -5.32
N GLN A 3 31.02 -3.80 -4.23
CA GLN A 3 31.69 -3.94 -2.95
C GLN A 3 31.70 -5.40 -2.50
N ARG A 4 30.56 -6.08 -2.57
CA ARG A 4 30.46 -7.49 -2.24
C ARG A 4 31.37 -8.37 -3.11
N ALA A 5 31.43 -8.12 -4.42
CA ALA A 5 32.32 -8.86 -5.31
C ALA A 5 33.81 -8.63 -4.94
N SER A 6 34.16 -7.38 -4.58
CA SER A 6 35.50 -7.06 -4.10
C SER A 6 35.82 -7.77 -2.77
N ASP A 7 34.87 -7.78 -1.83
CA ASP A 7 35.00 -8.45 -0.54
C ASP A 7 35.14 -9.99 -0.69
N GLU A 8 34.49 -10.56 -1.73
CA GLU A 8 34.59 -11.97 -2.13
C GLU A 8 35.86 -12.29 -2.95
N GLY A 9 36.76 -11.30 -3.16
CA GLY A 9 38.07 -11.49 -3.80
C GLY A 9 38.13 -11.16 -5.29
N ALA A 10 37.10 -10.56 -5.88
CA ALA A 10 37.15 -10.09 -7.26
C ALA A 10 38.02 -8.84 -7.39
N ASP A 11 38.90 -8.78 -8.40
CA ASP A 11 39.76 -7.61 -8.71
C ASP A 11 38.92 -6.51 -9.39
N VAL A 12 38.11 -5.79 -8.61
CA VAL A 12 37.30 -4.67 -9.08
C VAL A 12 38.13 -3.39 -9.10
N ARG A 13 38.56 -2.93 -10.27
CA ARG A 13 39.45 -1.79 -10.45
C ARG A 13 38.74 -0.48 -10.76
N GLY A 14 37.45 -0.48 -11.01
CA GLY A 14 36.71 0.73 -11.31
C GLY A 14 35.24 0.49 -11.60
N TYR A 15 34.52 1.59 -11.71
CA TYR A 15 33.10 1.59 -12.04
C TYR A 15 32.80 2.70 -13.04
N PHE A 16 32.12 2.37 -14.10
CA PHE A 16 31.68 3.28 -15.13
C PHE A 16 30.17 3.33 -15.15
N LEU A 17 29.63 4.45 -14.71
CA LEU A 17 28.19 4.65 -14.68
C LEU A 17 27.65 4.88 -16.09
N TRP A 18 26.61 4.16 -16.46
CA TRP A 18 25.81 4.43 -17.63
C TRP A 18 24.43 4.95 -17.20
N THR A 19 24.08 6.21 -17.43
CA THR A 19 24.81 7.25 -18.19
C THR A 19 24.70 8.58 -17.44
N PHE A 20 25.47 9.60 -17.87
CA PHE A 20 25.45 10.91 -17.21
C PHE A 20 24.12 11.65 -17.40
N LEU A 21 23.63 11.74 -18.64
CA LEU A 21 22.35 12.36 -18.98
C LEU A 21 21.43 11.33 -19.60
N ASP A 22 20.11 11.49 -19.40
CA ASP A 22 19.12 10.76 -20.21
C ASP A 22 19.38 11.04 -21.69
N ASN A 23 19.44 10.00 -22.51
CA ASN A 23 19.81 10.09 -23.92
C ASN A 23 19.06 9.05 -24.77
N PHE A 24 19.45 8.92 -26.03
CA PHE A 24 18.94 7.90 -26.94
C PHE A 24 19.57 6.55 -26.65
N GLU A 25 18.74 5.58 -26.24
CA GLU A 25 19.15 4.23 -25.84
C GLU A 25 18.92 3.19 -26.96
N TRP A 26 19.65 3.34 -28.04
CA TRP A 26 19.70 2.37 -29.15
C TRP A 26 18.29 1.88 -29.58
N SER A 27 18.03 0.59 -29.47
CA SER A 27 16.73 -0.03 -29.82
C SER A 27 15.55 0.47 -29.00
N ASP A 28 15.81 0.97 -27.79
CA ASP A 28 14.77 1.48 -26.88
C ASP A 28 14.44 2.96 -27.12
N GLY A 29 15.24 3.64 -27.95
CA GLY A 29 15.03 5.05 -28.26
C GLY A 29 15.13 5.92 -27.01
N TYR A 30 14.15 6.81 -26.82
CA TYR A 30 14.09 7.73 -25.68
C TYR A 30 13.20 7.22 -24.53
N LYS A 31 12.82 5.93 -24.52
CA LYS A 31 11.94 5.36 -23.48
C LYS A 31 12.67 5.15 -22.16
N GLN A 32 13.92 4.73 -22.23
CA GLN A 32 14.72 4.47 -21.03
C GLN A 32 15.35 5.77 -20.49
N ARG A 33 15.50 5.82 -19.17
CA ARG A 33 15.96 7.01 -18.44
C ARG A 33 17.13 6.64 -17.52
N PHE A 34 18.23 6.16 -18.12
CA PHE A 34 19.41 5.66 -17.37
C PHE A 34 20.31 6.77 -16.83
N GLY A 35 20.14 8.01 -17.28
CA GLY A 35 20.94 9.15 -16.80
C GLY A 35 20.79 9.38 -15.30
N ILE A 36 21.85 9.83 -14.65
CA ILE A 36 21.76 10.39 -13.28
C ILE A 36 21.23 11.83 -13.30
N ILE A 37 21.14 12.43 -14.48
CA ILE A 37 20.45 13.69 -14.73
C ILE A 37 19.28 13.41 -15.68
N TYR A 38 18.07 13.69 -15.22
CA TYR A 38 16.88 13.65 -16.05
C TYR A 38 16.91 14.78 -17.10
N VAL A 39 16.56 14.47 -18.34
CA VAL A 39 16.41 15.45 -19.41
C VAL A 39 14.98 15.43 -19.89
N ASP A 40 14.30 16.56 -19.75
CA ASP A 40 13.04 16.80 -20.45
C ASP A 40 13.36 17.04 -21.94
N PHE A 41 13.07 16.09 -22.78
CA PHE A 41 13.41 16.17 -24.21
C PHE A 41 12.62 17.25 -24.96
N THR A 42 11.51 17.74 -24.42
CA THR A 42 10.71 18.82 -24.99
C THR A 42 11.26 20.18 -24.65
N THR A 43 11.54 20.42 -23.36
CA THR A 43 12.00 21.72 -22.85
C THR A 43 13.50 21.83 -22.74
N GLN A 44 14.21 20.69 -22.85
CA GLN A 44 15.65 20.56 -22.62
C GLN A 44 16.07 20.90 -21.17
N GLN A 45 15.12 20.96 -20.25
CA GLN A 45 15.43 21.11 -18.82
C GLN A 45 16.18 19.90 -18.30
N ARG A 46 17.18 20.16 -17.46
CA ARG A 46 18.01 19.12 -16.80
C ARG A 46 17.76 19.15 -15.31
N ILE A 47 17.39 18.00 -14.74
CA ILE A 47 17.08 17.86 -13.33
C ILE A 47 17.96 16.76 -12.77
N VAL A 48 18.75 17.09 -11.76
CA VAL A 48 19.63 16.13 -11.08
C VAL A 48 18.76 15.14 -10.31
N LYS A 49 18.95 13.83 -10.55
CA LYS A 49 18.23 12.76 -9.83
C LYS A 49 18.93 12.45 -8.49
N ASP A 50 18.20 11.86 -7.55
CA ASP A 50 18.74 11.44 -6.25
C ASP A 50 19.93 10.49 -6.38
N SER A 51 19.95 9.66 -7.43
CA SER A 51 21.06 8.78 -7.76
C SER A 51 22.38 9.54 -8.01
N ALA A 52 22.33 10.77 -8.52
CA ALA A 52 23.54 11.60 -8.71
C ALA A 52 24.08 12.09 -7.36
N PHE A 53 23.23 12.56 -6.46
CA PHE A 53 23.62 12.98 -5.11
C PHE A 53 24.18 11.80 -4.30
N TRP A 54 23.59 10.62 -4.43
CA TRP A 54 24.11 9.42 -3.82
C TRP A 54 25.47 9.05 -4.41
N TYR A 55 25.63 9.08 -5.73
CA TYR A 55 26.91 8.75 -6.38
C TYR A 55 27.99 9.77 -6.07
N GLN A 56 27.64 11.04 -5.93
CA GLN A 56 28.56 12.08 -5.43
C GLN A 56 29.12 11.69 -4.07
N LYS A 57 28.27 11.29 -3.12
CA LYS A 57 28.71 10.84 -1.79
C LYS A 57 29.59 9.60 -1.84
N VAL A 58 29.33 8.67 -2.75
CA VAL A 58 30.20 7.50 -2.97
C VAL A 58 31.60 7.94 -3.39
N ILE A 59 31.70 8.93 -4.30
CA ILE A 59 32.98 9.48 -4.77
C ILE A 59 33.68 10.22 -3.64
N GLU A 60 33.00 11.14 -2.96
CA GLU A 60 33.56 11.95 -1.87
C GLU A 60 34.13 11.09 -0.73
N THR A 61 33.48 9.96 -0.43
CA THR A 61 33.94 9.03 0.63
C THR A 61 34.86 7.93 0.12
N ASN A 62 35.25 7.96 -1.15
CA ASN A 62 35.99 6.89 -1.80
C ASN A 62 35.39 5.50 -1.53
N GLY A 63 34.09 5.40 -1.66
CA GLY A 63 33.31 4.18 -1.39
C GLY A 63 33.03 3.92 0.09
N GLY A 64 33.49 4.74 1.01
CA GLY A 64 33.30 4.55 2.46
C GLY A 64 31.85 4.43 2.86
N ILE A 65 30.95 5.19 2.22
CA ILE A 65 29.50 5.08 2.42
C ILE A 65 28.95 3.68 2.06
N LEU A 66 29.64 2.93 1.19
CA LEU A 66 29.23 1.57 0.82
C LEU A 66 29.51 0.56 1.94
N SER A 67 30.52 0.82 2.75
CA SER A 67 30.90 -0.02 3.90
C SER A 67 30.13 0.35 5.16
N MET A 68 29.80 1.63 5.35
CA MET A 68 29.07 2.13 6.53
C MET A 68 27.60 1.65 6.59
N ASN A 69 27.08 1.15 5.47
CA ASN A 69 25.67 0.78 5.32
C ASN A 69 25.43 -0.72 5.12
N GLN A 70 26.31 -1.63 5.54
CA GLN A 70 26.04 -3.07 5.41
C GLN A 70 24.83 -3.51 6.27
N ALA A 71 24.60 -2.87 7.40
CA ALA A 71 23.43 -3.16 8.23
C ALA A 71 22.09 -2.68 7.62
N ASN A 72 22.12 -1.68 6.72
CA ASN A 72 20.92 -0.96 6.25
C ASN A 72 20.59 -1.19 4.77
N LYS A 73 21.21 -2.18 4.10
CA LYS A 73 21.01 -2.44 2.65
C LYS A 73 20.18 -3.67 2.35
N ASP A 74 19.77 -4.40 3.34
CA ASP A 74 18.97 -5.58 3.14
C ASP A 74 17.52 -5.19 2.87
N ILE A 75 16.96 -5.79 1.82
CA ILE A 75 15.52 -5.77 1.61
C ILE A 75 14.89 -6.55 2.75
N LEU A 76 13.95 -5.93 3.47
CA LEU A 76 13.19 -6.61 4.49
C LEU A 76 12.11 -7.48 3.83
N PHE A 77 12.29 -8.78 3.84
CA PHE A 77 11.23 -9.71 3.47
C PHE A 77 10.37 -9.97 4.71
N LEU A 78 9.08 -9.71 4.58
CA LEU A 78 8.13 -9.89 5.68
C LEU A 78 7.30 -11.16 5.47
N ASP A 79 7.03 -11.86 6.56
CA ASP A 79 5.94 -12.82 6.60
C ASP A 79 4.63 -12.05 6.78
N PRO A 80 3.69 -12.16 5.84
CA PRO A 80 2.45 -11.42 5.90
C PRO A 80 1.51 -11.99 6.95
N VAL A 81 0.52 -11.18 7.35
CA VAL A 81 -0.58 -11.61 8.19
C VAL A 81 -1.84 -11.71 7.34
N CYS A 82 -2.40 -12.89 7.21
CA CYS A 82 -3.65 -13.09 6.48
C CYS A 82 -4.84 -13.17 7.46
N THR A 83 -5.99 -12.65 7.03
CA THR A 83 -7.22 -12.59 7.82
C THR A 83 -8.38 -13.27 7.12
N HIS A 84 -9.23 -13.93 7.93
CA HIS A 84 -10.49 -14.50 7.48
C HIS A 84 -11.59 -13.46 7.49
N ASN A 85 -12.29 -13.34 6.38
CA ASN A 85 -13.34 -12.35 6.18
C ASN A 85 -14.56 -13.01 5.52
N ILE A 86 -15.78 -12.66 5.95
CA ILE A 86 -17.00 -13.27 5.41
C ILE A 86 -17.18 -13.10 3.89
N TRP A 87 -16.46 -12.14 3.31
CA TRP A 87 -16.43 -11.83 1.89
C TRP A 87 -15.15 -12.33 1.19
N GLY A 88 -14.21 -12.94 1.94
CA GLY A 88 -12.94 -13.40 1.43
C GLY A 88 -13.04 -14.58 0.47
N GLY A 89 -11.99 -14.75 -0.33
CA GLY A 89 -11.87 -15.79 -1.35
C GLY A 89 -10.73 -16.77 -1.10
N THR A 90 -10.25 -17.39 -2.17
CA THR A 90 -9.21 -18.42 -2.15
C THR A 90 -7.95 -18.03 -2.93
N LYS A 91 -7.98 -16.90 -3.66
CA LYS A 91 -6.88 -16.50 -4.55
C LYS A 91 -5.57 -16.27 -3.82
N LEU A 92 -5.61 -15.77 -2.58
CA LEU A 92 -4.41 -15.56 -1.77
C LEU A 92 -3.65 -16.88 -1.53
N ARG A 93 -4.34 -17.99 -1.38
CA ARG A 93 -3.76 -19.33 -1.30
C ARG A 93 -3.43 -19.88 -2.68
N GLU A 94 -4.37 -19.85 -3.62
CA GLU A 94 -4.28 -20.58 -4.87
C GLU A 94 -3.39 -19.91 -5.91
N GLU A 95 -3.41 -18.58 -5.98
CA GLU A 95 -2.63 -17.83 -6.97
C GLU A 95 -1.31 -17.28 -6.38
N PHE A 96 -1.30 -16.89 -5.09
CA PHE A 96 -0.09 -16.34 -4.45
C PHE A 96 0.69 -17.34 -3.63
N GLY A 97 0.10 -18.52 -3.35
CA GLY A 97 0.78 -19.58 -2.61
C GLY A 97 1.03 -19.25 -1.13
N TYR A 98 0.27 -18.34 -0.54
CA TYR A 98 0.38 -18.08 0.89
C TYR A 98 -0.06 -19.32 1.69
N PRO A 99 0.68 -19.68 2.76
CA PRO A 99 0.42 -20.89 3.57
C PRO A 99 -0.73 -20.64 4.55
N VAL A 100 -1.94 -20.47 4.01
CA VAL A 100 -3.16 -20.19 4.78
C VAL A 100 -4.22 -21.22 4.43
N GLU A 101 -5.04 -21.56 5.43
CA GLU A 101 -6.14 -22.52 5.29
C GLU A 101 -7.48 -21.77 5.22
N GLY A 102 -8.51 -22.43 4.65
CA GLY A 102 -9.86 -21.87 4.53
C GLY A 102 -10.17 -21.32 3.14
N ASP A 103 -11.44 -20.98 2.93
CA ASP A 103 -12.00 -20.49 1.66
C ASP A 103 -12.56 -19.05 1.79
N ASP A 104 -12.18 -18.37 2.87
CA ASP A 104 -12.68 -17.07 3.28
C ASP A 104 -11.54 -16.09 3.63
N ILE A 105 -10.39 -16.23 2.95
CA ILE A 105 -9.21 -15.41 3.21
C ILE A 105 -9.35 -14.13 2.40
N GLY A 106 -9.75 -13.04 3.07
CA GLY A 106 -10.05 -11.79 2.41
C GLY A 106 -8.88 -10.84 2.29
N GLU A 107 -7.96 -10.83 3.26
CA GLU A 107 -6.83 -9.90 3.26
C GLU A 107 -5.52 -10.60 3.58
N CYS A 108 -4.46 -10.15 2.92
CA CYS A 108 -3.08 -10.47 3.24
C CYS A 108 -2.33 -9.15 3.47
N TRP A 109 -2.02 -8.86 4.74
CA TRP A 109 -1.28 -7.68 5.15
C TRP A 109 0.21 -7.90 4.91
N GLY A 110 0.65 -7.53 3.72
CA GLY A 110 2.01 -7.79 3.25
C GLY A 110 3.06 -6.88 3.87
N ILE A 111 2.72 -5.60 4.12
CA ILE A 111 3.55 -4.65 4.83
C ILE A 111 2.69 -4.04 5.93
N SER A 112 2.94 -4.42 7.17
CA SER A 112 2.16 -3.97 8.32
C SER A 112 2.99 -3.96 9.59
N ALA A 113 2.94 -2.86 10.32
CA ALA A 113 3.36 -2.74 11.71
C ALA A 113 2.17 -2.43 12.63
N HIS A 114 0.94 -2.73 12.17
CA HIS A 114 -0.27 -2.50 12.93
C HIS A 114 -0.41 -3.53 14.06
N PRO A 115 -0.84 -3.15 15.28
CA PRO A 115 -0.95 -4.09 16.41
C PRO A 115 -1.80 -5.32 16.13
N ASN A 116 -2.82 -5.19 15.28
CA ASN A 116 -3.72 -6.27 14.91
C ASN A 116 -3.17 -7.22 13.83
N GLY A 117 -1.99 -6.91 13.25
CA GLY A 117 -1.40 -7.72 12.21
C GLY A 117 0.02 -7.27 11.86
N ASP A 118 0.92 -7.30 12.84
CA ASP A 118 2.31 -6.87 12.70
C ASP A 118 3.14 -7.95 11.98
N GLY A 119 3.71 -7.60 10.83
CA GLY A 119 4.54 -8.47 10.01
C GLY A 119 5.83 -8.87 10.71
N THR A 120 6.33 -10.06 10.40
CA THR A 120 7.60 -10.55 10.95
C THR A 120 8.66 -10.54 9.85
N VAL A 121 9.84 -10.02 10.16
CA VAL A 121 10.98 -10.05 9.21
C VAL A 121 11.44 -11.48 9.04
N ARG A 122 11.42 -11.98 7.80
CA ARG A 122 11.74 -13.38 7.46
C ARG A 122 13.23 -13.68 7.47
N SER A 123 14.06 -12.71 7.08
CA SER A 123 15.49 -12.96 6.83
C SER A 123 16.34 -11.71 7.05
N GLY A 124 17.67 -11.88 7.07
CA GLY A 124 18.64 -10.80 7.24
C GLY A 124 18.93 -10.47 8.70
N ALA A 125 19.51 -9.31 8.95
CA ALA A 125 19.96 -8.88 10.28
C ALA A 125 18.82 -8.77 11.31
N PHE A 126 17.60 -8.56 10.85
CA PHE A 126 16.39 -8.38 11.69
C PHE A 126 15.45 -9.58 11.67
N SER A 127 15.94 -10.75 11.21
CA SER A 127 15.13 -11.97 11.14
C SER A 127 14.46 -12.31 12.48
N GLY A 128 13.15 -12.53 12.44
CA GLY A 128 12.33 -12.82 13.61
C GLY A 128 11.78 -11.60 14.35
N MET A 129 12.26 -10.40 14.04
CA MET A 129 11.71 -9.15 14.61
C MET A 129 10.38 -8.79 13.96
N LYS A 130 9.51 -8.16 14.73
CA LYS A 130 8.31 -7.50 14.21
C LYS A 130 8.68 -6.20 13.49
N LEU A 131 7.93 -5.85 12.42
CA LEU A 131 8.20 -4.61 11.69
C LEU A 131 8.09 -3.38 12.59
N SER A 132 7.14 -3.37 13.54
CA SER A 132 7.01 -2.31 14.54
C SER A 132 8.24 -2.18 15.44
N ALA A 133 8.87 -3.28 15.80
CA ALA A 133 10.10 -3.30 16.59
C ALA A 133 11.28 -2.77 15.78
N VAL A 134 11.43 -3.20 14.50
CA VAL A 134 12.48 -2.67 13.62
C VAL A 134 12.29 -1.16 13.42
N TRP A 135 11.06 -0.70 13.21
CA TRP A 135 10.75 0.74 13.09
C TRP A 135 11.22 1.55 14.31
N LYS A 136 10.93 1.04 15.49
CA LYS A 136 11.23 1.73 16.76
C LYS A 136 12.71 1.68 17.14
N GLU A 137 13.35 0.53 16.95
CA GLU A 137 14.70 0.25 17.45
C GLU A 137 15.78 0.58 16.43
N HIS A 138 15.42 0.61 15.13
CA HIS A 138 16.31 0.80 13.99
C HIS A 138 15.76 1.85 13.01
N PRO A 139 15.52 3.09 13.45
CA PRO A 139 14.96 4.14 12.59
C PRO A 139 15.84 4.47 11.37
N GLU A 140 17.15 4.18 11.47
CA GLU A 140 18.09 4.35 10.35
C GLU A 140 17.76 3.47 9.15
N VAL A 141 17.08 2.33 9.34
CA VAL A 141 16.62 1.46 8.24
C VAL A 141 15.58 2.16 7.36
N PHE A 142 14.85 3.09 7.95
CA PHE A 142 13.77 3.87 7.31
C PHE A 142 14.17 5.32 7.03
N GLY A 143 15.48 5.62 7.02
CA GLY A 143 15.99 6.97 6.76
C GLY A 143 15.74 7.97 7.88
N ASN A 144 15.52 7.49 9.12
CA ASN A 144 15.18 8.31 10.28
C ASN A 144 13.91 9.17 10.04
N TYR A 145 12.92 8.59 9.41
CA TYR A 145 11.64 9.26 9.16
C TYR A 145 10.98 9.60 10.49
N ASP A 146 10.63 10.88 10.67
CA ASP A 146 10.09 11.40 11.93
C ASP A 146 8.60 11.05 12.07
N CYS A 147 8.33 9.88 12.63
CA CYS A 147 6.99 9.42 12.95
C CYS A 147 7.06 8.39 14.08
N ASP A 148 6.18 8.48 15.07
CA ASP A 148 6.16 7.63 16.26
C ASP A 148 5.77 6.18 15.98
N ARG A 149 5.15 5.92 14.84
CA ARG A 149 4.76 4.58 14.36
C ARG A 149 4.96 4.43 12.86
N PHE A 150 5.11 3.20 12.39
CA PHE A 150 5.20 2.93 10.96
C PHE A 150 3.95 3.44 10.23
N PRO A 151 4.09 4.29 9.20
CA PRO A 151 2.97 5.10 8.72
C PRO A 151 2.02 4.37 7.76
N LEU A 152 2.43 3.24 7.18
CA LEU A 152 1.72 2.58 6.09
C LEU A 152 1.21 1.19 6.48
N LEU A 153 0.16 0.77 5.81
CA LEU A 153 -0.33 -0.61 5.76
C LEU A 153 -0.61 -0.93 4.29
N THR A 154 0.07 -1.96 3.77
CA THR A 154 -0.15 -2.44 2.40
C THR A 154 -0.64 -3.88 2.44
N LYS A 155 -1.72 -4.16 1.73
CA LYS A 155 -2.37 -5.46 1.70
C LYS A 155 -2.90 -5.83 0.33
N ILE A 156 -3.03 -7.12 0.10
CA ILE A 156 -3.77 -7.68 -1.03
C ILE A 156 -5.14 -8.10 -0.50
N ILE A 157 -6.17 -7.68 -1.21
CA ILE A 157 -7.58 -7.98 -0.90
C ILE A 157 -8.12 -8.88 -1.99
N ASP A 158 -8.61 -10.07 -1.59
CA ASP A 158 -9.34 -11.00 -2.45
C ASP A 158 -10.83 -10.94 -2.08
N ALA A 159 -11.58 -10.16 -2.83
CA ALA A 159 -13.01 -9.98 -2.62
C ALA A 159 -13.79 -11.04 -3.42
N ARG A 160 -14.18 -12.16 -2.80
CA ARG A 160 -15.15 -13.09 -3.40
C ARG A 160 -16.54 -12.46 -3.45
N ASP A 161 -16.94 -11.78 -2.39
CA ASP A 161 -18.22 -11.08 -2.27
C ASP A 161 -17.99 -9.59 -2.02
N ASP A 162 -19.05 -8.78 -2.14
CA ASP A 162 -19.01 -7.35 -1.90
C ASP A 162 -18.55 -7.03 -0.45
N LEU A 163 -17.62 -6.13 -0.27
CA LEU A 163 -17.29 -5.57 1.03
C LEU A 163 -18.39 -4.61 1.49
N SER A 164 -18.48 -4.34 2.79
CA SER A 164 -19.44 -3.35 3.32
C SER A 164 -19.23 -1.97 2.68
N ILE A 165 -20.33 -1.24 2.51
CA ILE A 165 -20.28 0.18 2.21
C ILE A 165 -19.78 0.90 3.46
N GLN A 166 -18.70 1.66 3.31
CA GLN A 166 -17.95 2.23 4.43
C GLN A 166 -17.39 3.61 4.10
N VAL A 167 -16.93 4.28 5.16
CA VAL A 167 -16.21 5.54 5.11
C VAL A 167 -15.10 5.52 6.16
N HIS A 168 -14.03 6.28 5.93
CA HIS A 168 -12.91 6.40 6.86
C HIS A 168 -12.71 7.83 7.32
N PRO A 169 -12.28 8.04 8.58
CA PRO A 169 -11.97 9.37 9.10
C PRO A 169 -10.65 9.91 8.54
N ASP A 170 -10.48 11.21 8.56
CA ASP A 170 -9.19 11.88 8.43
C ASP A 170 -8.36 11.80 9.73
N ASP A 171 -7.12 12.31 9.68
CA ASP A 171 -6.21 12.30 10.82
C ASP A 171 -6.72 13.14 12.00
N ASP A 172 -7.33 14.29 11.73
CA ASP A 172 -7.82 15.19 12.78
C ASP A 172 -8.97 14.55 13.55
N TYR A 173 -9.91 13.95 12.83
CA TYR A 173 -11.03 13.24 13.44
C TYR A 173 -10.57 12.01 14.21
N ALA A 174 -9.73 11.18 13.59
CA ALA A 174 -9.23 9.96 14.20
C ALA A 174 -8.40 10.23 15.46
N LYS A 175 -7.59 11.28 15.46
CA LYS A 175 -6.80 11.69 16.62
C LYS A 175 -7.67 12.01 17.84
N VAL A 176 -8.82 12.63 17.63
CA VAL A 176 -9.73 13.04 18.72
C VAL A 176 -10.66 11.89 19.14
N HIS A 177 -11.22 11.16 18.17
CA HIS A 177 -12.32 10.23 18.41
C HIS A 177 -11.91 8.75 18.45
N GLU A 178 -10.69 8.43 17.95
CA GLU A 178 -10.19 7.07 17.88
C GLU A 178 -8.81 6.93 18.57
N ASN A 179 -8.71 7.49 19.78
CA ASN A 179 -7.58 7.31 20.70
C ASN A 179 -6.20 7.68 20.11
N GLY A 180 -6.13 8.71 19.28
CA GLY A 180 -4.88 9.14 18.65
C GLY A 180 -4.44 8.29 17.48
N SER A 181 -5.34 7.52 16.87
CA SER A 181 -5.07 6.77 15.66
C SER A 181 -4.82 7.70 14.47
N PHE A 182 -4.21 7.15 13.42
CA PHE A 182 -4.20 7.79 12.10
C PHE A 182 -5.61 7.75 11.50
N GLY A 183 -5.89 8.69 10.62
CA GLY A 183 -6.96 8.58 9.65
C GLY A 183 -6.69 7.41 8.69
N LYS A 184 -7.53 7.27 7.69
CA LYS A 184 -7.36 6.19 6.71
C LYS A 184 -7.57 6.70 5.29
N THR A 185 -6.59 7.45 4.80
CA THR A 185 -6.41 7.68 3.36
C THR A 185 -5.88 6.40 2.74
N GLU A 186 -6.44 5.99 1.62
CA GLU A 186 -6.03 4.77 0.94
C GLU A 186 -6.02 4.92 -0.58
N CYS A 187 -5.35 4.02 -1.25
CA CYS A 187 -5.39 3.91 -2.70
C CYS A 187 -5.43 2.43 -3.11
N TRP A 188 -6.08 2.18 -4.24
CA TRP A 188 -6.28 0.85 -4.78
C TRP A 188 -5.67 0.71 -6.17
N TYR A 189 -4.88 -0.34 -6.36
CA TYR A 189 -4.48 -0.80 -7.68
C TYR A 189 -5.25 -2.08 -8.00
N ILE A 190 -5.98 -2.09 -9.09
CA ILE A 190 -6.79 -3.25 -9.51
C ILE A 190 -5.87 -4.28 -10.14
N MET A 191 -5.56 -5.33 -9.39
CA MET A 191 -4.69 -6.43 -9.83
C MET A 191 -5.40 -7.38 -10.78
N ASP A 192 -6.70 -7.64 -10.52
CA ASP A 192 -7.57 -8.44 -11.38
C ASP A 192 -9.03 -8.00 -11.22
N ALA A 193 -9.80 -8.08 -12.31
CA ALA A 193 -11.20 -7.68 -12.35
C ALA A 193 -11.94 -8.47 -13.43
N PRO A 194 -13.15 -8.98 -13.16
CA PRO A 194 -14.01 -9.57 -14.20
C PRO A 194 -14.48 -8.50 -15.19
N GLU A 195 -14.92 -8.94 -16.36
CA GLU A 195 -15.53 -8.04 -17.35
C GLU A 195 -16.77 -7.35 -16.76
N GLY A 196 -16.86 -6.03 -16.94
CA GLY A 196 -17.96 -5.22 -16.41
C GLY A 196 -17.89 -4.95 -14.90
N ALA A 197 -16.75 -5.20 -14.26
CA ALA A 197 -16.55 -4.91 -12.84
C ALA A 197 -16.78 -3.43 -12.51
N THR A 198 -17.30 -3.19 -11.32
CA THR A 198 -17.50 -1.84 -10.77
C THR A 198 -16.99 -1.74 -9.34
N LEU A 199 -16.76 -0.51 -8.88
CA LEU A 199 -16.53 -0.16 -7.49
C LEU A 199 -17.57 0.86 -7.03
N VAL A 200 -17.89 0.85 -5.75
CA VAL A 200 -18.65 1.94 -5.14
C VAL A 200 -17.70 3.05 -4.76
N ILE A 201 -17.85 4.24 -5.37
CA ILE A 201 -17.05 5.44 -5.07
C ILE A 201 -17.98 6.66 -4.99
N GLY A 202 -18.25 7.11 -3.79
CA GLY A 202 -19.16 8.22 -3.49
C GLY A 202 -20.63 7.81 -3.43
N HIS A 203 -21.48 8.81 -3.38
CA HIS A 203 -22.94 8.68 -3.29
C HIS A 203 -23.65 9.64 -4.24
N ASN A 204 -24.96 9.43 -4.44
CA ASN A 204 -25.80 10.23 -5.35
C ASN A 204 -26.60 11.33 -4.63
N ALA A 205 -26.66 11.34 -3.29
CA ALA A 205 -27.37 12.35 -2.53
C ALA A 205 -26.84 13.75 -2.80
N LYS A 206 -27.71 14.75 -2.90
CA LYS A 206 -27.39 16.13 -3.23
C LYS A 206 -27.31 17.04 -2.01
N THR A 207 -27.92 16.64 -0.90
CA THR A 207 -27.90 17.36 0.38
C THR A 207 -27.65 16.38 1.52
N LYS A 208 -27.31 16.90 2.70
CA LYS A 208 -27.14 16.08 3.92
C LYS A 208 -28.44 15.42 4.35
N GLU A 209 -29.56 16.12 4.18
CA GLU A 209 -30.89 15.61 4.51
C GLU A 209 -31.24 14.43 3.59
N GLU A 210 -31.00 14.56 2.29
CA GLU A 210 -31.23 13.49 1.32
C GLU A 210 -30.33 12.28 1.60
N LEU A 211 -29.06 12.51 1.96
CA LEU A 211 -28.12 11.45 2.37
C LEU A 211 -28.65 10.69 3.58
N SER A 212 -29.04 11.41 4.63
CA SER A 212 -29.63 10.83 5.84
C SER A 212 -30.89 10.04 5.53
N ASP A 213 -31.79 10.58 4.73
CA ASP A 213 -33.04 9.93 4.33
C ASP A 213 -32.78 8.64 3.53
N MET A 214 -31.84 8.65 2.58
CA MET A 214 -31.49 7.48 1.80
C MET A 214 -30.95 6.35 2.68
N ILE A 215 -30.09 6.67 3.64
CA ILE A 215 -29.51 5.70 4.56
C ILE A 215 -30.60 5.14 5.50
N HIS A 216 -31.36 5.99 6.17
CA HIS A 216 -32.38 5.55 7.14
C HIS A 216 -33.55 4.77 6.49
N GLN A 217 -33.85 5.06 5.23
CA GLN A 217 -34.90 4.35 4.48
C GLN A 217 -34.36 3.11 3.73
N GLY A 218 -33.05 2.83 3.83
CA GLY A 218 -32.42 1.69 3.16
C GLY A 218 -32.44 1.77 1.62
N ARG A 219 -32.45 3.00 1.07
CA ARG A 219 -32.46 3.22 -0.39
C ARG A 219 -31.08 3.04 -1.02
N TRP A 220 -30.41 1.94 -0.70
CA TRP A 220 -29.01 1.69 -1.04
C TRP A 220 -28.72 1.78 -2.55
N LYS A 221 -29.61 1.26 -3.41
CA LYS A 221 -29.44 1.31 -4.87
C LYS A 221 -29.44 2.73 -5.45
N GLU A 222 -30.17 3.64 -4.81
CA GLU A 222 -30.21 5.05 -5.19
C GLU A 222 -29.05 5.81 -4.58
N PHE A 223 -28.63 5.41 -3.37
CA PHE A 223 -27.59 6.06 -2.60
C PHE A 223 -26.20 5.89 -3.21
N ILE A 224 -25.79 4.66 -3.52
CA ILE A 224 -24.42 4.36 -3.98
C ILE A 224 -24.18 4.86 -5.40
N ARG A 225 -22.95 5.33 -5.64
CA ARG A 225 -22.46 5.62 -6.99
C ARG A 225 -21.43 4.57 -7.37
N GLU A 226 -21.73 3.81 -8.42
CA GLU A 226 -20.81 2.84 -8.98
C GLU A 226 -20.02 3.44 -10.15
N ILE A 227 -18.74 3.09 -10.21
CA ILE A 227 -17.84 3.43 -11.33
C ILE A 227 -17.31 2.15 -11.96
N PRO A 228 -17.20 2.06 -13.29
CA PRO A 228 -16.58 0.92 -13.96
C PRO A 228 -15.07 0.91 -13.69
N VAL A 229 -14.52 -0.29 -13.51
CA VAL A 229 -13.09 -0.50 -13.33
C VAL A 229 -12.60 -1.72 -14.09
N LYS A 230 -11.29 -1.76 -14.35
CA LYS A 230 -10.59 -2.87 -14.99
C LYS A 230 -9.21 -3.06 -14.39
N LYS A 231 -8.63 -4.20 -14.64
CA LYS A 231 -7.22 -4.47 -14.30
C LYS A 231 -6.29 -3.36 -14.76
N GLY A 232 -5.42 -2.91 -13.86
CA GLY A 232 -4.45 -1.85 -14.07
C GLY A 232 -4.93 -0.46 -13.69
N ASP A 233 -6.20 -0.27 -13.35
CA ASP A 233 -6.70 1.02 -12.86
C ASP A 233 -6.15 1.32 -11.46
N PHE A 234 -5.94 2.61 -11.19
CA PHE A 234 -5.53 3.14 -9.89
C PHE A 234 -6.58 4.12 -9.39
N ILE A 235 -7.03 3.94 -8.15
CA ILE A 235 -8.07 4.74 -7.53
C ILE A 235 -7.55 5.29 -6.20
N GLN A 236 -7.62 6.61 -6.00
CA GLN A 236 -7.38 7.27 -4.72
C GLN A 236 -8.70 7.37 -3.96
N ILE A 237 -8.68 7.03 -2.67
CA ILE A 237 -9.82 7.16 -1.75
C ILE A 237 -9.43 8.12 -0.64
N ASP A 238 -9.98 9.32 -0.70
CA ASP A 238 -9.78 10.31 0.34
C ASP A 238 -10.72 10.03 1.53
N PRO A 239 -10.33 10.41 2.76
CA PRO A 239 -11.19 10.31 3.94
C PRO A 239 -12.55 10.98 3.70
N GLY A 240 -13.61 10.44 4.31
CA GLY A 240 -14.98 10.91 4.11
C GLY A 240 -15.63 10.45 2.80
N THR A 241 -14.91 9.74 1.92
CA THR A 241 -15.50 9.16 0.71
C THR A 241 -16.24 7.88 1.06
N VAL A 242 -17.53 7.79 0.71
CA VAL A 242 -18.29 6.55 0.76
C VAL A 242 -17.76 5.60 -0.31
N HIS A 243 -17.36 4.38 0.06
CA HIS A 243 -16.78 3.45 -0.89
C HIS A 243 -17.05 1.98 -0.51
N ALA A 244 -16.92 1.10 -1.49
CA ALA A 244 -16.89 -0.35 -1.27
C ALA A 244 -16.20 -1.06 -2.44
N ILE A 245 -15.43 -2.10 -2.13
CA ILE A 245 -14.93 -3.07 -3.08
C ILE A 245 -16.05 -4.06 -3.38
N LYS A 246 -16.27 -4.34 -4.66
CA LYS A 246 -17.27 -5.32 -5.10
C LYS A 246 -16.64 -6.70 -5.34
N GLY A 247 -17.47 -7.72 -5.25
CA GLY A 247 -17.04 -9.11 -5.42
C GLY A 247 -16.42 -9.38 -6.79
N GLY A 248 -15.47 -10.30 -6.80
CA GLY A 248 -14.70 -10.69 -7.98
C GLY A 248 -13.39 -9.92 -8.17
N LEU A 249 -13.19 -8.82 -7.44
CA LEU A 249 -11.99 -7.99 -7.55
C LEU A 249 -10.83 -8.53 -6.73
N LEU A 250 -9.63 -8.39 -7.27
CA LEU A 250 -8.36 -8.57 -6.56
C LEU A 250 -7.63 -7.23 -6.54
N ILE A 251 -7.31 -6.73 -5.36
CA ILE A 251 -6.82 -5.35 -5.18
C ILE A 251 -5.55 -5.34 -4.34
N LEU A 252 -4.56 -4.56 -4.78
CA LEU A 252 -3.48 -4.11 -3.93
C LEU A 252 -3.88 -2.77 -3.31
N GLU A 253 -4.07 -2.75 -2.00
CA GLU A 253 -4.38 -1.55 -1.24
C GLU A 253 -3.15 -1.06 -0.49
N THR A 254 -2.86 0.23 -0.60
CA THR A 254 -1.91 0.92 0.27
C THR A 254 -2.64 2.04 0.98
N GLN A 255 -2.52 2.08 2.29
CA GLN A 255 -3.25 2.99 3.17
C GLN A 255 -2.37 3.49 4.32
N GLN A 256 -2.85 4.50 5.03
CA GLN A 256 -2.29 4.85 6.33
C GLN A 256 -2.43 3.65 7.29
N ASN A 257 -1.53 3.55 8.26
CA ASN A 257 -1.51 2.44 9.24
C ASN A 257 -2.66 2.55 10.26
N SER A 258 -3.87 2.25 9.78
CA SER A 258 -5.13 2.32 10.51
C SER A 258 -6.07 1.21 10.03
N ASP A 259 -6.85 0.63 10.94
CA ASP A 259 -7.90 -0.34 10.65
C ASP A 259 -9.31 0.21 10.92
N ILE A 260 -9.41 1.52 11.14
CA ILE A 260 -10.68 2.17 11.45
C ILE A 260 -11.60 2.15 10.24
N THR A 261 -12.78 1.60 10.45
CA THR A 261 -13.82 1.49 9.41
C THR A 261 -15.18 1.86 9.99
N TYR A 262 -15.78 2.91 9.47
CA TYR A 262 -17.18 3.25 9.78
C TYR A 262 -18.05 2.60 8.73
N ARG A 263 -18.74 1.54 9.14
CA ARG A 263 -19.59 0.73 8.28
C ARG A 263 -20.97 1.34 8.19
N VAL A 264 -21.37 1.72 6.97
CA VAL A 264 -22.68 2.31 6.69
C VAL A 264 -23.73 1.24 6.42
N TYR A 265 -23.37 0.21 5.61
CA TYR A 265 -24.24 -0.91 5.27
C TYR A 265 -23.45 -2.17 4.98
N ASP A 266 -23.99 -3.31 5.36
CA ASP A 266 -23.34 -4.62 5.21
C ASP A 266 -24.23 -5.69 4.59
N TYR A 267 -25.21 -5.30 3.80
CA TYR A 267 -26.11 -6.22 3.08
C TYR A 267 -26.88 -7.19 4.00
N ASP A 268 -27.11 -6.80 5.25
CA ASP A 268 -27.76 -7.62 6.30
C ASP A 268 -27.10 -8.97 6.55
N ARG A 269 -25.79 -9.10 6.21
CA ARG A 269 -25.01 -10.33 6.38
C ARG A 269 -24.74 -10.62 7.84
N LEU A 270 -24.67 -11.92 8.14
CA LEU A 270 -24.32 -12.38 9.47
C LEU A 270 -22.84 -12.84 9.51
N SER A 271 -22.14 -12.41 10.54
CA SER A 271 -20.84 -12.91 10.92
C SER A 271 -20.99 -13.63 12.26
N ASN A 272 -20.69 -14.92 12.29
CA ASN A 272 -20.88 -15.76 13.48
C ASN A 272 -22.33 -15.70 14.03
N GLY A 273 -23.31 -15.67 13.14
CA GLY A 273 -24.74 -15.66 13.50
C GLY A 273 -25.29 -14.31 13.96
N LYS A 274 -24.50 -13.23 13.88
CA LYS A 274 -24.92 -11.87 14.26
C LYS A 274 -24.56 -10.88 13.15
N PRO A 275 -25.39 -9.82 12.92
CA PRO A 275 -25.00 -8.75 12.01
C PRO A 275 -23.75 -8.05 12.55
N ARG A 276 -22.88 -7.61 11.63
CA ARG A 276 -21.74 -6.75 11.99
C ARG A 276 -22.23 -5.36 12.40
N GLU A 277 -21.53 -4.73 13.33
CA GLU A 277 -21.87 -3.40 13.79
C GLU A 277 -21.84 -2.37 12.67
N LEU A 278 -22.87 -1.52 12.62
CA LEU A 278 -22.95 -0.37 11.74
C LEU A 278 -22.62 0.91 12.53
N HIS A 279 -21.99 1.87 11.86
CA HIS A 279 -21.52 3.12 12.46
C HIS A 279 -22.13 4.35 11.78
N VAL A 280 -23.43 4.27 11.44
CA VAL A 280 -24.14 5.27 10.62
C VAL A 280 -23.98 6.69 11.17
N GLU A 281 -24.05 6.86 12.50
CA GLU A 281 -23.94 8.18 13.14
C GLU A 281 -22.51 8.77 13.08
N LYS A 282 -21.51 7.95 12.88
CA LYS A 282 -20.10 8.36 12.75
C LYS A 282 -19.64 8.51 11.29
N SER A 283 -20.49 8.11 10.35
CA SER A 283 -20.16 7.97 8.93
C SER A 283 -20.38 9.25 8.12
#